data_24eae6c9c900f289c9e8cefc1158845e
#
_entry.id   24eae6c9c900f289c9e8cefc1158845e
#
_cell.length_a   1.000
_cell.length_b   1.000
_cell.length_c   1.000
_cell.angle_alpha   90.00
_cell.angle_beta   90.00
_cell.angle_gamma   90.00
#
_symmetry.space_group_name_H-M   'P 1'
#
loop_
_entity.id
_entity.type
_entity.pdbx_description
1 polymer ?
#
loop_
_entity_poly.entity_id
_entity_poly.type
_entity_poly.pdbx_seq_one_letter_code
_entity_poly.pdbx_strand_id
1 'polypeptide(L)'
;MPEQETKPRLAGYLDKQQPDLYATLSHYSHQLVEQADSVGIPRRTLELINYLCSQINGCAFCLDLHHRRALKYGETEQRLSLVAVYREVQLFEPAEVVAMEIAEQITRMSLSRPSPELFQTARQHYTDQQISVLCMAAIGINAFNRLSILSEHPVRAAKN
;
A
#
# COMPACT_ATOMS: atom_id res chain seq x y z
N MET A 1 27.81 -1.94 23.09
CA MET A 1 28.16 -1.40 21.76
C MET A 1 27.67 0.05 21.72
N PRO A 2 28.50 1.03 21.34
CA PRO A 2 28.00 2.40 21.24
C PRO A 2 26.91 2.44 20.18
N GLU A 3 25.75 3.01 20.52
CA GLU A 3 24.73 3.39 19.57
C GLU A 3 25.38 4.33 18.56
N GLN A 4 25.53 3.85 17.31
CA GLN A 4 25.82 4.72 16.20
C GLN A 4 24.56 5.59 16.04
N GLU A 5 24.63 6.86 16.51
CA GLU A 5 23.73 7.89 16.02
C GLU A 5 23.89 7.97 14.50
N THR A 6 23.08 7.18 13.80
CA THR A 6 22.97 7.30 12.36
C THR A 6 22.32 8.66 12.09
N LYS A 7 23.11 9.61 11.59
CA LYS A 7 22.56 10.89 11.11
C LYS A 7 21.41 10.57 10.14
N PRO A 8 20.24 11.21 10.28
CA PRO A 8 19.14 11.01 9.33
C PRO A 8 19.64 11.30 7.91
N ARG A 9 19.18 10.52 6.94
CA ARG A 9 19.56 10.66 5.52
C ARG A 9 19.25 12.05 4.98
N LEU A 10 18.20 12.69 5.50
CA LEU A 10 17.82 14.06 5.22
C LEU A 10 17.78 14.87 6.52
N ALA A 11 17.91 16.18 6.42
CA ALA A 11 17.93 17.09 7.58
C ALA A 11 16.59 17.22 8.32
N GLY A 12 15.57 16.47 7.95
CA GLY A 12 14.25 16.44 8.57
C GLY A 12 13.23 15.68 7.73
N TYR A 13 12.02 15.58 8.23
CA TYR A 13 10.92 14.90 7.55
C TYR A 13 10.44 15.68 6.33
N LEU A 14 10.29 15.01 5.19
CA LEU A 14 9.84 15.62 3.94
C LEU A 14 8.46 16.27 4.06
N ASP A 15 7.54 15.65 4.80
CA ASP A 15 6.20 16.19 5.06
C ASP A 15 6.22 17.48 5.87
N LYS A 16 7.29 17.72 6.67
CA LYS A 16 7.49 18.96 7.43
C LYS A 16 8.24 20.02 6.64
N GLN A 17 9.16 19.61 5.79
CA GLN A 17 9.90 20.53 4.93
C GLN A 17 9.10 21.02 3.73
N GLN A 18 8.17 20.18 3.22
CA GLN A 18 7.33 20.47 2.07
C GLN A 18 5.84 20.23 2.40
N PRO A 19 5.27 21.00 3.33
CA PRO A 19 3.92 20.75 3.84
C PRO A 19 2.84 20.87 2.77
N ASP A 20 2.97 21.78 1.81
CA ASP A 20 1.98 21.97 0.75
C ASP A 20 1.97 20.81 -0.24
N LEU A 21 3.15 20.30 -0.60
CA LEU A 21 3.25 19.12 -1.46
C LEU A 21 2.71 17.87 -0.75
N TYR A 22 3.01 17.73 0.53
CA TYR A 22 2.46 16.65 1.34
C TYR A 22 0.94 16.74 1.48
N ALA A 23 0.40 17.94 1.69
CA ALA A 23 -1.05 18.16 1.74
C ALA A 23 -1.73 17.75 0.43
N THR A 24 -1.12 18.06 -0.72
CA THR A 24 -1.61 17.65 -2.04
C THR A 24 -1.62 16.11 -2.17
N LEU A 25 -0.55 15.44 -1.75
CA LEU A 25 -0.48 13.98 -1.76
C LEU A 25 -1.50 13.34 -0.80
N SER A 26 -1.73 13.95 0.37
CA SER A 26 -2.76 13.52 1.32
C SER A 26 -4.17 13.71 0.74
N HIS A 27 -4.41 14.81 0.05
CA HIS A 27 -5.68 15.02 -0.64
C HIS A 27 -5.95 13.97 -1.73
N TYR A 28 -4.91 13.63 -2.51
CA TYR A 28 -4.98 12.50 -3.45
C TYR A 28 -5.45 11.21 -2.76
N SER A 29 -4.88 10.88 -1.60
CA SER A 29 -5.28 9.68 -0.85
C SER A 29 -6.76 9.70 -0.42
N HIS A 30 -7.28 10.86 0.00
CA HIS A 30 -8.70 11.02 0.34
C HIS A 30 -9.59 10.85 -0.88
N GLN A 31 -9.27 11.51 -1.99
CA GLN A 31 -10.01 11.38 -3.25
C GLN A 31 -10.00 9.93 -3.77
N LEU A 32 -8.86 9.22 -3.62
CA LEU A 32 -8.77 7.81 -4.01
C LEU A 32 -9.78 6.94 -3.24
N VAL A 33 -9.93 7.18 -1.94
CA VAL A 33 -10.91 6.46 -1.12
C VAL A 33 -12.32 6.73 -1.58
N GLU A 34 -12.66 8.01 -1.82
CA GLU A 34 -13.97 8.40 -2.33
C GLU A 34 -14.27 7.76 -3.70
N GLN A 35 -13.29 7.73 -4.60
CA GLN A 35 -13.42 7.06 -5.89
C GLN A 35 -13.59 5.56 -5.75
N ALA A 36 -12.84 4.91 -4.87
CA ALA A 36 -12.96 3.48 -4.60
C ALA A 36 -14.36 3.14 -4.08
N ASP A 37 -14.88 3.91 -3.14
CA ASP A 37 -16.23 3.76 -2.60
C ASP A 37 -17.28 3.94 -3.70
N SER A 38 -17.12 4.94 -4.57
CA SER A 38 -18.06 5.25 -5.66
C SER A 38 -18.17 4.15 -6.71
N VAL A 39 -17.11 3.37 -6.90
CA VAL A 39 -17.06 2.24 -7.86
C VAL A 39 -17.20 0.88 -7.19
N GLY A 40 -17.43 0.83 -5.88
CA GLY A 40 -17.68 -0.39 -5.12
C GLY A 40 -16.43 -1.23 -4.82
N ILE A 41 -15.25 -0.62 -4.76
CA ILE A 41 -14.04 -1.29 -4.25
C ILE A 41 -14.07 -1.28 -2.72
N PRO A 42 -14.09 -2.46 -2.06
CA PRO A 42 -14.12 -2.51 -0.60
C PRO A 42 -12.89 -1.88 0.03
N ARG A 43 -13.07 -1.14 1.12
CA ARG A 43 -11.97 -0.54 1.87
C ARG A 43 -10.90 -1.56 2.28
N ARG A 44 -11.34 -2.75 2.65
CA ARG A 44 -10.47 -3.88 2.97
C ARG A 44 -9.49 -4.21 1.83
N THR A 45 -9.97 -4.20 0.58
CA THR A 45 -9.14 -4.44 -0.61
C THR A 45 -8.07 -3.37 -0.77
N LEU A 46 -8.40 -2.09 -0.55
CA LEU A 46 -7.41 -1.01 -0.57
C LEU A 46 -6.32 -1.21 0.50
N GLU A 47 -6.72 -1.63 1.70
CA GLU A 47 -5.74 -1.86 2.77
C GLU A 47 -4.84 -3.09 2.50
N LEU A 48 -5.33 -4.13 1.83
CA LEU A 48 -4.49 -5.23 1.34
C LEU A 48 -3.42 -4.76 0.35
N ILE A 49 -3.81 -3.90 -0.60
CA ILE A 49 -2.87 -3.27 -1.56
C ILE A 49 -1.82 -2.45 -0.80
N ASN A 50 -2.26 -1.56 0.10
CA ASN A 50 -1.38 -0.71 0.87
C ASN A 50 -0.39 -1.51 1.72
N TYR A 51 -0.89 -2.57 2.37
CA TYR A 51 -0.08 -3.45 3.21
C TYR A 51 0.96 -4.22 2.39
N LEU A 52 0.55 -4.85 1.28
CA LEU A 52 1.45 -5.61 0.41
C LEU A 52 2.55 -4.71 -0.19
N CYS A 53 2.19 -3.56 -0.74
CA CYS A 53 3.18 -2.61 -1.30
C CYS A 53 4.17 -2.16 -0.22
N SER A 54 3.70 -1.93 1.00
CA SER A 54 4.54 -1.53 2.13
C SER A 54 5.50 -2.64 2.57
N GLN A 55 5.08 -3.91 2.48
CA GLN A 55 5.97 -5.06 2.68
C GLN A 55 7.05 -5.13 1.59
N ILE A 56 6.65 -5.03 0.32
CA ILE A 56 7.57 -5.10 -0.82
C ILE A 56 8.61 -3.98 -0.76
N ASN A 57 8.19 -2.77 -0.43
CA ASN A 57 9.07 -1.60 -0.34
C ASN A 57 9.85 -1.51 0.99
N GLY A 58 9.52 -2.31 1.99
CA GLY A 58 10.18 -2.30 3.29
C GLY A 58 9.89 -1.02 4.10
N CYS A 59 8.69 -0.41 3.97
CA CYS A 59 8.30 0.76 4.73
C CYS A 59 7.70 0.35 6.09
N ALA A 60 8.50 0.34 7.14
CA ALA A 60 8.05 -0.08 8.48
C ALA A 60 6.90 0.78 9.00
N PHE A 61 6.98 2.10 8.87
CA PHE A 61 5.92 3.03 9.28
C PHE A 61 4.60 2.75 8.55
N CYS A 62 4.66 2.60 7.23
CA CYS A 62 3.47 2.34 6.42
C CYS A 62 2.89 0.95 6.72
N LEU A 63 3.76 -0.05 6.93
CA LEU A 63 3.34 -1.40 7.25
C LEU A 63 2.54 -1.43 8.57
N ASP A 64 3.06 -0.81 9.63
CA ASP A 64 2.36 -0.68 10.92
C ASP A 64 1.03 0.08 10.78
N LEU A 65 1.03 1.17 10.02
CA LEU A 65 -0.18 1.97 9.80
C LEU A 65 -1.27 1.16 9.09
N HIS A 66 -0.91 0.48 7.99
CA HIS A 66 -1.88 -0.26 7.18
C HIS A 66 -2.29 -1.59 7.81
N HIS A 67 -1.44 -2.20 8.64
CA HIS A 67 -1.82 -3.32 9.50
C HIS A 67 -3.01 -2.94 10.40
N ARG A 68 -2.86 -1.87 11.17
CA ARG A 68 -3.93 -1.38 12.07
C ARG A 68 -5.19 -0.96 11.31
N ARG A 69 -5.05 -0.32 10.15
CA ARG A 69 -6.18 0.07 9.31
C ARG A 69 -6.90 -1.15 8.73
N ALA A 70 -6.16 -2.13 8.23
CA ALA A 70 -6.73 -3.35 7.67
C ALA A 70 -7.59 -4.09 8.69
N LEU A 71 -7.10 -4.26 9.92
CA LEU A 71 -7.87 -4.85 11.02
C LEU A 71 -9.17 -4.07 11.29
N LYS A 72 -9.11 -2.73 11.29
CA LYS A 72 -10.29 -1.86 11.46
C LYS A 72 -11.34 -2.08 10.36
N TYR A 73 -10.92 -2.43 9.15
CA TYR A 73 -11.80 -2.69 8.01
C TYR A 73 -12.12 -4.17 7.79
N GLY A 74 -11.92 -5.00 8.83
CA GLY A 74 -12.39 -6.39 8.85
C GLY A 74 -11.40 -7.43 8.36
N GLU A 75 -10.11 -7.07 8.25
CA GLU A 75 -9.06 -8.07 8.08
C GLU A 75 -8.80 -8.84 9.37
N THR A 76 -8.09 -9.96 9.24
CA THR A 76 -7.67 -10.79 10.36
C THR A 76 -6.14 -10.84 10.44
N GLU A 77 -5.62 -11.07 11.64
CA GLU A 77 -4.18 -11.26 11.85
C GLU A 77 -3.63 -12.41 11.00
N GLN A 78 -4.38 -13.51 10.87
CA GLN A 78 -3.99 -14.65 10.04
C GLN A 78 -3.81 -14.25 8.58
N ARG A 79 -4.80 -13.56 8.00
CA ARG A 79 -4.72 -13.13 6.59
C ARG A 79 -3.57 -12.14 6.38
N LEU A 80 -3.42 -11.16 7.28
CA LEU A 80 -2.35 -10.18 7.18
C LEU A 80 -0.96 -10.81 7.28
N SER A 81 -0.78 -11.81 8.15
CA SER A 81 0.50 -12.54 8.27
C SER A 81 0.87 -13.31 6.99
N LEU A 82 -0.11 -13.61 6.13
CA LEU A 82 0.06 -14.42 4.92
C LEU A 82 -0.01 -13.58 3.62
N VAL A 83 -0.17 -12.26 3.70
CA VAL A 83 -0.23 -11.40 2.52
C VAL A 83 1.01 -11.54 1.64
N ALA A 84 2.20 -11.66 2.21
CA ALA A 84 3.45 -11.80 1.43
C ALA A 84 3.50 -13.09 0.59
N VAL A 85 2.70 -14.08 0.94
CA VAL A 85 2.60 -15.40 0.29
C VAL A 85 1.17 -15.71 -0.18
N TYR A 86 0.41 -14.67 -0.50
CA TYR A 86 -1.02 -14.76 -0.81
C TYR A 86 -1.38 -15.79 -1.91
N ARG A 87 -0.44 -16.08 -2.82
CA ARG A 87 -0.64 -17.09 -3.87
C ARG A 87 -0.59 -18.54 -3.37
N GLU A 88 0.04 -18.78 -2.20
CA GLU A 88 0.24 -20.12 -1.65
C GLU A 88 -0.94 -20.56 -0.75
N VAL A 89 -1.91 -19.67 -0.51
CA VAL A 89 -3.00 -19.91 0.44
C VAL A 89 -4.36 -19.66 -0.22
N GLN A 90 -5.39 -20.36 0.27
CA GLN A 90 -6.77 -20.21 -0.20
C GLN A 90 -7.60 -19.38 0.81
N LEU A 91 -7.04 -18.26 1.27
CA LEU A 91 -7.68 -17.38 2.26
C LEU A 91 -8.17 -16.05 1.65
N PHE A 92 -7.78 -15.77 0.42
CA PHE A 92 -8.15 -14.55 -0.30
C PHE A 92 -9.11 -14.87 -1.43
N GLU A 93 -10.13 -14.02 -1.59
CA GLU A 93 -11.04 -14.13 -2.72
C GLU A 93 -10.29 -13.93 -4.05
N PRO A 94 -10.71 -14.57 -5.16
CA PRO A 94 -10.04 -14.39 -6.45
C PRO A 94 -9.86 -12.94 -6.86
N ALA A 95 -10.85 -12.08 -6.60
CA ALA A 95 -10.76 -10.64 -6.86
C ALA A 95 -9.69 -9.96 -6.00
N GLU A 96 -9.55 -10.33 -4.72
CA GLU A 96 -8.49 -9.80 -3.84
C GLU A 96 -7.10 -10.23 -4.32
N VAL A 97 -6.95 -11.49 -4.76
CA VAL A 97 -5.69 -11.99 -5.35
C VAL A 97 -5.29 -11.13 -6.56
N VAL A 98 -6.21 -10.88 -7.47
CA VAL A 98 -5.95 -10.07 -8.67
C VAL A 98 -5.61 -8.61 -8.29
N ALA A 99 -6.28 -8.02 -7.30
CA ALA A 99 -5.93 -6.69 -6.80
C ALA A 99 -4.52 -6.62 -6.22
N MET A 100 -4.11 -7.65 -5.47
CA MET A 100 -2.75 -7.78 -4.95
C MET A 100 -1.72 -8.01 -6.06
N GLU A 101 -2.06 -8.77 -7.11
CA GLU A 101 -1.19 -8.94 -8.28
C GLU A 101 -0.95 -7.64 -9.04
N ILE A 102 -1.99 -6.82 -9.24
CA ILE A 102 -1.87 -5.48 -9.81
C ILE A 102 -0.91 -4.64 -8.97
N ALA A 103 -1.12 -4.61 -7.66
CA ALA A 103 -0.30 -3.85 -6.73
C ALA A 103 1.17 -4.30 -6.73
N GLU A 104 1.42 -5.61 -6.74
CA GLU A 104 2.77 -6.17 -6.77
C GLU A 104 3.50 -5.84 -8.07
N GLN A 105 2.86 -6.04 -9.23
CA GLN A 105 3.51 -5.78 -10.52
C GLN A 105 3.78 -4.28 -10.71
N ILE A 106 2.90 -3.39 -10.25
CA ILE A 106 3.14 -1.95 -10.28
C ILE A 106 4.30 -1.59 -9.33
N THR A 107 4.35 -2.15 -8.14
CA THR A 107 5.41 -1.87 -7.17
C THR A 107 6.77 -2.35 -7.66
N ARG A 108 6.82 -3.48 -8.36
CA ARG A 108 8.03 -4.07 -8.94
C ARG A 108 8.32 -3.64 -10.39
N MET A 109 7.68 -2.57 -10.87
CA MET A 109 7.75 -2.12 -12.27
C MET A 109 9.18 -1.82 -12.75
N SER A 110 10.10 -1.47 -11.84
CA SER A 110 11.51 -1.30 -12.15
C SER A 110 12.21 -2.61 -12.57
N LEU A 111 11.67 -3.75 -12.20
CA LEU A 111 12.21 -5.08 -12.55
C LEU A 111 11.55 -5.64 -13.80
N SER A 112 10.22 -5.46 -13.93
CA SER A 112 9.43 -5.95 -15.05
C SER A 112 8.15 -5.13 -15.18
N ARG A 113 7.74 -4.82 -16.40
CA ARG A 113 6.46 -4.14 -16.64
C ARG A 113 5.29 -5.06 -16.31
N PRO A 114 4.15 -4.52 -15.86
CA PRO A 114 2.92 -5.30 -15.71
C PRO A 114 2.55 -6.00 -17.03
N SER A 115 2.19 -7.27 -16.92
CA SER A 115 1.89 -8.07 -18.10
C SER A 115 0.50 -7.76 -18.67
N PRO A 116 0.31 -7.86 -20.01
CA PRO A 116 -1.02 -7.73 -20.61
C PRO A 116 -2.02 -8.75 -20.05
N GLU A 117 -1.56 -9.96 -19.74
CA GLU A 117 -2.37 -11.07 -19.21
C GLU A 117 -2.95 -10.73 -17.85
N LEU A 118 -2.22 -9.95 -17.01
CA LEU A 118 -2.73 -9.46 -15.74
C LEU A 118 -4.03 -8.68 -15.94
N PHE A 119 -4.06 -7.76 -16.90
CA PHE A 119 -5.23 -6.92 -17.14
C PHE A 119 -6.38 -7.69 -17.82
N GLN A 120 -6.08 -8.72 -18.59
CA GLN A 120 -7.11 -9.65 -19.11
C GLN A 120 -7.76 -10.42 -17.95
N THR A 121 -6.97 -10.94 -17.03
CA THR A 121 -7.47 -11.62 -15.83
C THR A 121 -8.23 -10.66 -14.93
N ALA A 122 -7.74 -9.44 -14.75
CA ALA A 122 -8.40 -8.43 -13.91
C ALA A 122 -9.83 -8.10 -14.39
N ARG A 123 -10.05 -8.05 -15.70
CA ARG A 123 -11.38 -7.82 -16.29
C ARG A 123 -12.40 -8.93 -16.04
N GLN A 124 -11.98 -10.09 -15.55
CA GLN A 124 -12.89 -11.14 -15.11
C GLN A 124 -13.52 -10.84 -13.75
N HIS A 125 -12.92 -9.91 -12.98
CA HIS A 125 -13.32 -9.57 -11.61
C HIS A 125 -13.70 -8.10 -11.44
N TYR A 126 -13.18 -7.22 -12.29
CA TYR A 126 -13.29 -5.76 -12.17
C TYR A 126 -13.62 -5.09 -13.50
N THR A 127 -14.35 -4.00 -13.43
CA THR A 127 -14.51 -3.08 -14.57
C THR A 127 -13.20 -2.33 -14.84
N ASP A 128 -13.03 -1.78 -16.03
CA ASP A 128 -11.84 -0.96 -16.35
C ASP A 128 -11.70 0.25 -15.41
N GLN A 129 -12.82 0.83 -14.94
CA GLN A 129 -12.81 1.91 -13.96
C GLN A 129 -12.29 1.43 -12.60
N GLN A 130 -12.74 0.28 -12.13
CA GLN A 130 -12.24 -0.33 -10.89
C GLN A 130 -10.75 -0.67 -11.00
N ILE A 131 -10.31 -1.25 -12.11
CA ILE A 131 -8.89 -1.55 -12.38
C ILE A 131 -8.06 -0.25 -12.31
N SER A 132 -8.53 0.84 -12.90
CA SER A 132 -7.86 2.14 -12.82
C SER A 132 -7.72 2.63 -11.38
N VAL A 133 -8.75 2.47 -10.55
CA VAL A 133 -8.70 2.82 -9.11
C VAL A 133 -7.69 1.95 -8.36
N LEU A 134 -7.64 0.64 -8.63
CA LEU A 134 -6.66 -0.27 -8.02
C LEU A 134 -5.22 0.11 -8.41
N CYS A 135 -4.99 0.47 -9.67
CA CYS A 135 -3.70 0.97 -10.13
C CYS A 135 -3.32 2.28 -9.43
N MET A 136 -4.24 3.23 -9.32
CA MET A 136 -4.00 4.50 -8.62
C MET A 136 -3.73 4.27 -7.13
N ALA A 137 -4.38 3.29 -6.50
CA ALA A 137 -4.09 2.91 -5.12
C ALA A 137 -2.63 2.45 -4.95
N ALA A 138 -2.18 1.55 -5.82
CA ALA A 138 -0.79 1.08 -5.80
C ALA A 138 0.22 2.22 -6.06
N ILE A 139 -0.06 3.12 -7.00
CA ILE A 139 0.78 4.29 -7.28
C ILE A 139 0.87 5.19 -6.04
N GLY A 140 -0.26 5.49 -5.41
CA GLY A 140 -0.33 6.35 -4.23
C GLY A 140 0.48 5.80 -3.05
N ILE A 141 0.27 4.54 -2.70
CA ILE A 141 1.02 3.94 -1.58
C ILE A 141 2.52 3.84 -1.88
N ASN A 142 2.92 3.60 -3.11
CA ASN A 142 4.33 3.64 -3.50
C ASN A 142 4.97 5.02 -3.29
N ALA A 143 4.22 6.11 -3.53
CA ALA A 143 4.67 7.46 -3.22
C ALA A 143 4.83 7.67 -1.71
N PHE A 144 3.83 7.29 -0.91
CA PHE A 144 3.90 7.39 0.56
C PHE A 144 4.99 6.52 1.18
N ASN A 145 5.22 5.30 0.66
CA ASN A 145 6.32 4.45 1.13
C ASN A 145 7.66 5.15 0.95
N ARG A 146 7.92 5.76 -0.21
CA ARG A 146 9.16 6.49 -0.50
C ARG A 146 9.33 7.71 0.39
N LEU A 147 8.26 8.47 0.57
CA LEU A 147 8.25 9.63 1.47
C LEU A 147 8.60 9.21 2.91
N SER A 148 7.96 8.18 3.43
CA SER A 148 8.17 7.71 4.80
C SER A 148 9.55 7.07 5.00
N ILE A 149 10.06 6.30 4.03
CA ILE A 149 11.40 5.70 4.08
C ILE A 149 12.47 6.80 4.07
N LEU A 150 12.36 7.78 3.17
CA LEU A 150 13.32 8.89 3.08
C LEU A 150 13.27 9.80 4.32
N SER A 151 12.11 9.95 4.94
CA SER A 151 11.92 10.73 6.17
C SER A 151 12.29 9.94 7.43
N GLU A 152 12.56 8.63 7.31
CA GLU A 152 12.82 7.75 8.47
C GLU A 152 11.73 7.87 9.56
N HIS A 153 10.44 7.89 9.12
CA HIS A 153 9.32 7.99 10.06
C HIS A 153 9.34 6.83 11.07
N PRO A 154 9.33 7.10 12.37
CA PRO A 154 9.46 6.07 13.39
C PRO A 154 8.17 5.26 13.57
N VAL A 155 8.30 3.97 13.82
CA VAL A 155 7.23 3.15 14.36
C VAL A 155 7.25 3.28 15.90
N ARG A 156 6.10 3.59 16.49
CA ARG A 156 5.96 3.68 17.94
C ARG A 156 5.43 2.36 18.48
N ALA A 157 6.00 1.87 19.57
CA ALA A 157 5.46 0.71 20.27
C ALA A 157 4.01 0.96 20.71
N ALA A 158 3.18 -0.07 20.62
CA ALA A 158 1.83 -0.03 21.16
C ALA A 158 1.91 0.29 22.67
N LYS A 159 1.03 1.17 23.15
CA LYS A 159 0.88 1.37 24.60
C LYS A 159 0.11 0.17 25.14
N ASN A 160 0.71 -0.54 26.09
CA ASN A 160 0.05 -1.58 26.88
C ASN A 160 -1.09 -0.99 27.71
#